data_8e6a26e64deb9e3a6f3c07b3d694b0bb
#
_entry.id   8e6a26e64deb9e3a6f3c07b3d694b0bb
#
_cell.length_a   1.000
_cell.length_b   1.000
_cell.length_c   1.000
_cell.angle_alpha   90.00
_cell.angle_beta   90.00
_cell.angle_gamma   90.00
#
_symmetry.space_group_name_H-M   'P 1'
#
loop_
_entity.id
_entity.type
_entity.pdbx_description
1 polymer ?
#
loop_
_entity_poly.entity_id
_entity_poly.type
_entity_poly.pdbx_seq_one_letter_code
_entity_poly.pdbx_strand_id
1 'polypeptide(L)'
;MMSSTKLPELLEIDAPIIQAPMAGVSTPEMATAVSNAGALGSIGVGATNAAGAQQMIATFREHSPRSLNVNVFCHAPARADHAREANWIELLRPEFTRLDATPPAALKEIYRSFVEDDDMLAMLLAERPKVVSFHFGNPSRERIKGLHDARIVLLGSATSVAEARALVAADVDAVVEQGYEAGGHRGMFDPNVDDDRLCTWILVREIDRPVIAAGGLMAGAGVAAALRLGASAAQLGTAFVACDESQADAGYRAALTSDAAHHTVMTRAISGRP
;
A
#
# COMPACT_ATOMS: atom_id res chain seq x y z
N MET A 1 24.26 12.27 -6.72
CA MET A 1 22.99 12.77 -6.14
C MET A 1 22.00 13.00 -7.26
N MET A 2 21.01 12.13 -7.42
CA MET A 2 19.86 12.44 -8.29
C MET A 2 19.02 13.50 -7.57
N SER A 3 18.76 14.62 -8.24
CA SER A 3 18.01 15.75 -7.68
C SER A 3 16.61 15.31 -7.23
N SER A 4 16.17 15.70 -6.02
CA SER A 4 14.84 15.48 -5.45
C SER A 4 13.68 16.01 -6.32
N THR A 5 13.99 16.85 -7.30
CA THR A 5 13.04 17.47 -8.23
C THR A 5 12.53 16.56 -9.35
N LYS A 6 13.11 15.35 -9.52
CA LYS A 6 12.76 14.48 -10.66
C LYS A 6 11.60 13.52 -10.42
N LEU A 7 11.25 13.19 -9.16
CA LEU A 7 10.19 12.22 -8.91
C LEU A 7 8.80 12.69 -9.33
N PRO A 8 8.35 13.92 -9.03
CA PRO A 8 7.06 14.41 -9.52
C PRO A 8 6.97 14.43 -11.05
N GLU A 9 8.06 14.78 -11.75
CA GLU A 9 8.12 14.73 -13.21
C GLU A 9 8.00 13.28 -13.73
N LEU A 10 8.71 12.33 -13.10
CA LEU A 10 8.64 10.91 -13.45
C LEU A 10 7.24 10.34 -13.26
N LEU A 11 6.55 10.75 -12.18
CA LEU A 11 5.19 10.35 -11.85
C LEU A 11 4.13 11.12 -12.66
N GLU A 12 4.51 12.20 -13.37
CA GLU A 12 3.61 13.11 -14.09
C GLU A 12 2.54 13.72 -13.18
N ILE A 13 2.98 14.25 -12.02
CA ILE A 13 2.14 14.92 -11.03
C ILE A 13 2.56 16.37 -10.81
N ASP A 14 1.59 17.23 -10.48
CA ASP A 14 1.81 18.65 -10.27
C ASP A 14 2.17 18.96 -8.81
N ALA A 15 1.62 18.18 -7.86
CA ALA A 15 1.89 18.28 -6.44
C ALA A 15 2.66 17.04 -5.95
N PRO A 16 3.68 17.17 -5.09
CA PRO A 16 4.46 16.05 -4.58
C PRO A 16 3.70 15.30 -3.47
N ILE A 17 2.48 14.89 -3.77
CA ILE A 17 1.54 14.22 -2.85
C ILE A 17 1.05 12.92 -3.50
N ILE A 18 1.01 11.87 -2.72
CA ILE A 18 0.51 10.56 -3.12
C ILE A 18 -0.58 10.15 -2.12
N GLN A 19 -1.76 9.81 -2.61
CA GLN A 19 -2.75 9.14 -1.78
C GLN A 19 -2.31 7.69 -1.59
N ALA A 20 -2.16 7.25 -0.34
CA ALA A 20 -1.75 5.89 -0.04
C ALA A 20 -2.77 4.86 -0.58
N PRO A 21 -2.31 3.77 -1.19
CA PRO A 21 -3.19 2.66 -1.53
C PRO A 21 -3.65 1.99 -0.23
N MET A 22 -4.96 1.90 -0.02
CA MET A 22 -5.56 1.35 1.19
C MET A 22 -6.62 0.31 0.80
N ALA A 23 -6.32 -0.98 1.01
CA ALA A 23 -7.25 -2.06 0.72
C ALA A 23 -8.55 -1.89 1.52
N GLY A 24 -9.70 -1.98 0.84
CA GLY A 24 -11.01 -1.77 1.45
C GLY A 24 -11.38 -0.32 1.78
N VAL A 25 -10.52 0.65 1.41
CA VAL A 25 -10.74 2.09 1.65
C VAL A 25 -10.59 2.89 0.36
N SER A 26 -9.50 2.69 -0.37
CA SER A 26 -9.25 3.40 -1.64
C SER A 26 -10.17 2.88 -2.75
N THR A 27 -10.79 3.79 -3.46
CA THR A 27 -11.68 3.52 -4.60
C THR A 27 -11.12 4.12 -5.88
N PRO A 28 -11.55 3.69 -7.07
CA PRO A 28 -11.25 4.38 -8.32
C PRO A 28 -11.68 5.85 -8.30
N GLU A 29 -12.81 6.17 -7.64
CA GLU A 29 -13.34 7.54 -7.51
C GLU A 29 -12.39 8.41 -6.67
N MET A 30 -11.90 7.90 -5.52
CA MET A 30 -10.90 8.59 -4.71
C MET A 30 -9.62 8.82 -5.51
N ALA A 31 -9.10 7.80 -6.17
CA ALA A 31 -7.90 7.92 -7.00
C ALA A 31 -8.09 8.94 -8.12
N THR A 32 -9.28 8.97 -8.76
CA THR A 32 -9.67 9.93 -9.78
C THR A 32 -9.66 11.36 -9.25
N ALA A 33 -10.31 11.61 -8.11
CA ALA A 33 -10.38 12.94 -7.50
C ALA A 33 -8.98 13.46 -7.16
N VAL A 34 -8.13 12.60 -6.57
CA VAL A 34 -6.74 12.94 -6.22
C VAL A 34 -5.89 13.22 -7.46
N SER A 35 -5.98 12.36 -8.50
CA SER A 35 -5.19 12.54 -9.71
C SER A 35 -5.61 13.77 -10.50
N ASN A 36 -6.91 14.05 -10.59
CA ASN A 36 -7.43 15.27 -11.23
C ASN A 36 -7.06 16.55 -10.46
N ALA A 37 -6.81 16.45 -9.16
CA ALA A 37 -6.26 17.54 -8.35
C ALA A 37 -4.74 17.73 -8.50
N GLY A 38 -4.07 16.95 -9.36
CA GLY A 38 -2.64 17.08 -9.67
C GLY A 38 -1.71 16.29 -8.75
N ALA A 39 -2.23 15.45 -7.88
CA ALA A 39 -1.46 14.50 -7.05
C ALA A 39 -1.47 13.08 -7.68
N LEU A 40 -0.93 12.07 -7.00
CA LEU A 40 -0.99 10.69 -7.45
C LEU A 40 -2.08 9.92 -6.71
N GLY A 41 -3.16 9.59 -7.39
CA GLY A 41 -4.19 8.69 -6.89
C GLY A 41 -3.73 7.23 -6.92
N SER A 42 -4.18 6.43 -5.95
CA SER A 42 -3.77 5.03 -5.82
C SER A 42 -4.96 4.11 -5.57
N ILE A 43 -4.93 2.94 -6.18
CA ILE A 43 -5.83 1.82 -5.90
C ILE A 43 -5.04 0.64 -5.34
N GLY A 44 -5.59 -0.05 -4.33
CA GLY A 44 -5.02 -1.28 -3.78
C GLY A 44 -5.71 -2.50 -4.37
N VAL A 45 -4.98 -3.31 -5.14
CA VAL A 45 -5.56 -4.49 -5.81
C VAL A 45 -5.16 -5.82 -5.14
N GLY A 46 -4.49 -5.77 -3.98
CA GLY A 46 -4.06 -6.98 -3.27
C GLY A 46 -5.22 -7.87 -2.77
N ALA A 47 -6.43 -7.34 -2.65
CA ALA A 47 -7.63 -8.06 -2.21
C ALA A 47 -8.54 -8.50 -3.38
N THR A 48 -8.11 -8.34 -4.64
CA THR A 48 -8.86 -8.74 -5.83
C THR A 48 -7.99 -9.52 -6.81
N ASN A 49 -8.58 -10.08 -7.85
CA ASN A 49 -7.88 -10.75 -8.94
C ASN A 49 -7.60 -9.80 -10.12
N ALA A 50 -6.92 -10.32 -11.14
CA ALA A 50 -6.55 -9.53 -12.33
C ALA A 50 -7.77 -8.89 -13.01
N ALA A 51 -8.90 -9.58 -13.13
CA ALA A 51 -10.11 -9.03 -13.73
C ALA A 51 -10.71 -7.88 -12.91
N GLY A 52 -10.76 -8.02 -11.58
CA GLY A 52 -11.23 -6.95 -10.69
C GLY A 52 -10.28 -5.74 -10.71
N ALA A 53 -8.97 -5.97 -10.73
CA ALA A 53 -7.98 -4.91 -10.87
C ALA A 53 -8.12 -4.18 -12.21
N GLN A 54 -8.32 -4.90 -13.31
CA GLN A 54 -8.58 -4.33 -14.63
C GLN A 54 -9.82 -3.44 -14.64
N GLN A 55 -10.90 -3.89 -14.00
CA GLN A 55 -12.12 -3.08 -13.89
C GLN A 55 -11.88 -1.79 -13.09
N MET A 56 -11.12 -1.84 -11.98
CA MET A 56 -10.78 -0.64 -11.20
C MET A 56 -9.96 0.36 -12.03
N ILE A 57 -9.01 -0.12 -12.84
CA ILE A 57 -8.22 0.71 -13.76
C ILE A 57 -9.12 1.33 -14.84
N ALA A 58 -10.03 0.54 -15.42
CA ALA A 58 -10.97 1.02 -16.42
C ALA A 58 -11.86 2.14 -15.86
N THR A 59 -12.46 1.93 -14.69
CA THR A 59 -13.29 2.95 -14.00
C THR A 59 -12.51 4.25 -13.76
N PHE A 60 -11.25 4.15 -13.31
CA PHE A 60 -10.40 5.33 -13.17
C PHE A 60 -10.21 6.06 -14.51
N ARG A 61 -9.88 5.33 -15.58
CA ARG A 61 -9.60 5.91 -16.91
C ARG A 61 -10.82 6.55 -17.57
N GLU A 62 -12.02 6.12 -17.25
CA GLU A 62 -13.26 6.75 -17.72
C GLU A 62 -13.38 8.21 -17.24
N HIS A 63 -12.74 8.54 -16.10
CA HIS A 63 -12.90 9.83 -15.42
C HIS A 63 -11.61 10.62 -15.27
N SER A 64 -10.44 10.03 -15.61
CA SER A 64 -9.14 10.72 -15.52
C SER A 64 -8.16 10.22 -16.57
N PRO A 65 -7.51 11.13 -17.32
CA PRO A 65 -6.37 10.80 -18.17
C PRO A 65 -5.02 10.86 -17.42
N ARG A 66 -5.05 11.13 -16.12
CA ARG A 66 -3.87 11.37 -15.28
C ARG A 66 -3.20 10.06 -14.84
N SER A 67 -2.06 10.19 -14.18
CA SER A 67 -1.33 9.06 -13.60
C SER A 67 -2.11 8.35 -12.52
N LEU A 68 -2.01 7.01 -12.50
CA LEU A 68 -2.58 6.11 -11.50
C LEU A 68 -1.47 5.25 -10.93
N ASN A 69 -1.48 5.05 -9.62
CA ASN A 69 -0.69 4.03 -8.92
C ASN A 69 -1.56 2.80 -8.63
N VAL A 70 -1.09 1.64 -9.07
CA VAL A 70 -1.71 0.34 -8.77
C VAL A 70 -0.82 -0.40 -7.79
N ASN A 71 -1.35 -0.67 -6.59
CA ASN A 71 -0.59 -1.31 -5.52
C ASN A 71 -0.88 -2.79 -5.43
N VAL A 72 0.18 -3.60 -5.40
CA VAL A 72 0.14 -5.05 -5.21
C VAL A 72 0.87 -5.48 -3.94
N PHE A 73 0.49 -6.64 -3.37
CA PHE A 73 1.13 -7.22 -2.20
C PHE A 73 2.18 -8.25 -2.61
N CYS A 74 3.38 -8.12 -2.07
CA CYS A 74 4.53 -9.00 -2.35
C CYS A 74 4.95 -9.83 -1.12
N HIS A 75 4.01 -10.14 -0.23
CA HIS A 75 4.26 -10.97 0.94
C HIS A 75 4.68 -12.41 0.54
N ALA A 76 5.35 -13.11 1.44
CA ALA A 76 5.62 -14.53 1.23
C ALA A 76 4.29 -15.30 1.03
N PRO A 77 4.19 -16.17 0.00
CA PRO A 77 2.97 -16.92 -0.28
C PRO A 77 2.52 -17.74 0.93
N ALA A 78 1.21 -17.81 1.13
CA ALA A 78 0.63 -18.60 2.20
C ALA A 78 0.90 -20.10 1.99
N ARG A 79 1.15 -20.80 3.09
CA ARG A 79 1.27 -22.26 3.09
C ARG A 79 0.12 -22.83 3.90
N ALA A 80 -0.77 -23.56 3.23
CA ALA A 80 -1.89 -24.21 3.89
C ALA A 80 -1.39 -25.25 4.91
N ASP A 81 -1.96 -25.21 6.12
CA ASP A 81 -1.84 -26.24 7.14
C ASP A 81 -3.25 -26.64 7.57
N HIS A 82 -3.79 -27.65 6.90
CA HIS A 82 -5.17 -28.07 7.07
C HIS A 82 -5.52 -28.47 8.50
N ALA A 83 -4.57 -29.03 9.26
CA ALA A 83 -4.81 -29.40 10.66
C ALA A 83 -4.93 -28.16 11.55
N ARG A 84 -4.03 -27.19 11.36
CA ARG A 84 -4.04 -25.90 12.07
C ARG A 84 -5.28 -25.07 11.71
N GLU A 85 -5.63 -25.04 10.44
CA GLU A 85 -6.81 -24.33 9.92
C GLU A 85 -8.11 -24.91 10.49
N ALA A 86 -8.25 -26.24 10.51
CA ALA A 86 -9.42 -26.92 11.10
C ALA A 86 -9.53 -26.61 12.61
N ASN A 87 -8.42 -26.68 13.35
CA ASN A 87 -8.41 -26.33 14.76
C ASN A 87 -8.80 -24.87 15.00
N TRP A 88 -8.39 -23.95 14.12
CA TRP A 88 -8.75 -22.55 14.21
C TRP A 88 -10.24 -22.32 13.96
N ILE A 89 -10.82 -22.99 12.96
CA ILE A 89 -12.28 -22.96 12.70
C ILE A 89 -13.06 -23.47 13.91
N GLU A 90 -12.63 -24.58 14.52
CA GLU A 90 -13.29 -25.10 15.73
C GLU A 90 -13.17 -24.15 16.93
N LEU A 91 -12.00 -23.51 17.11
CA LEU A 91 -11.82 -22.50 18.17
C LEU A 91 -12.79 -21.33 18.03
N LEU A 92 -13.06 -20.91 16.79
CA LEU A 92 -13.99 -19.80 16.51
C LEU A 92 -15.46 -20.21 16.45
N ARG A 93 -15.80 -21.51 16.46
CA ARG A 93 -17.18 -21.99 16.37
C ARG A 93 -18.15 -21.35 17.37
N PRO A 94 -17.80 -21.14 18.66
CA PRO A 94 -18.70 -20.46 19.61
C PRO A 94 -19.03 -19.02 19.17
N GLU A 95 -18.09 -18.29 18.58
CA GLU A 95 -18.33 -16.94 18.10
C GLU A 95 -19.25 -16.91 16.88
N PHE A 96 -19.08 -17.86 15.96
CA PHE A 96 -20.02 -18.02 14.84
C PHE A 96 -21.44 -18.29 15.37
N THR A 97 -21.58 -19.19 16.33
CA THR A 97 -22.89 -19.49 16.95
C THR A 97 -23.47 -18.24 17.62
N ARG A 98 -22.67 -17.47 18.35
CA ARG A 98 -23.11 -16.23 19.01
C ARG A 98 -23.63 -15.19 18.02
N LEU A 99 -23.09 -15.17 16.80
CA LEU A 99 -23.45 -14.24 15.73
C LEU A 99 -24.49 -14.82 14.74
N ASP A 100 -25.09 -15.99 15.06
CA ASP A 100 -26.01 -16.70 14.16
C ASP A 100 -25.43 -16.95 12.77
N ALA A 101 -24.13 -17.29 12.71
CA ALA A 101 -23.38 -17.52 11.48
C ALA A 101 -22.84 -18.95 11.43
N THR A 102 -22.63 -19.46 10.22
CA THR A 102 -22.02 -20.78 9.99
C THR A 102 -20.54 -20.60 9.64
N PRO A 103 -19.61 -21.29 10.35
CA PRO A 103 -18.20 -21.22 10.00
C PRO A 103 -17.96 -21.86 8.62
N PRO A 104 -16.94 -21.41 7.87
CA PRO A 104 -16.57 -22.03 6.61
C PRO A 104 -16.07 -23.47 6.83
N ALA A 105 -16.27 -24.34 5.84
CA ALA A 105 -15.75 -25.71 5.90
C ALA A 105 -14.22 -25.79 5.78
N ALA A 106 -13.59 -24.80 5.12
CA ALA A 106 -12.15 -24.66 4.96
C ALA A 106 -11.78 -23.18 4.77
N LEU A 107 -10.57 -22.82 5.18
CA LEU A 107 -10.04 -21.49 4.89
C LEU A 107 -9.59 -21.40 3.42
N LYS A 108 -9.61 -20.20 2.86
CA LYS A 108 -9.11 -19.88 1.51
C LYS A 108 -8.21 -18.67 1.62
N GLU A 109 -7.10 -18.69 0.88
CA GLU A 109 -6.27 -17.51 0.69
C GLU A 109 -7.09 -16.44 -0.08
N ILE A 110 -7.22 -15.27 0.53
CA ILE A 110 -7.96 -14.13 -0.05
C ILE A 110 -7.03 -13.07 -0.62
N TYR A 111 -5.74 -13.10 -0.26
CA TYR A 111 -4.72 -12.16 -0.72
C TYR A 111 -3.61 -12.93 -1.44
N ARG A 112 -3.82 -13.22 -2.73
CA ARG A 112 -2.78 -13.87 -3.53
C ARG A 112 -1.57 -12.95 -3.67
N SER A 113 -0.38 -13.47 -3.33
CA SER A 113 0.84 -12.68 -3.44
C SER A 113 1.22 -12.44 -4.89
N PHE A 114 1.55 -11.19 -5.22
CA PHE A 114 2.03 -10.82 -6.56
C PHE A 114 3.33 -11.52 -6.95
N VAL A 115 4.09 -12.06 -5.99
CA VAL A 115 5.32 -12.79 -6.32
C VAL A 115 5.07 -14.08 -7.11
N GLU A 116 3.86 -14.63 -7.06
CA GLU A 116 3.42 -15.85 -7.76
C GLU A 116 2.18 -15.64 -8.65
N ASP A 117 1.69 -14.40 -8.77
CA ASP A 117 0.48 -14.09 -9.56
C ASP A 117 0.83 -13.67 -10.99
N ASP A 118 0.89 -14.64 -11.90
CA ASP A 118 1.18 -14.39 -13.31
C ASP A 118 0.02 -13.70 -14.04
N ASP A 119 -1.23 -13.94 -13.62
CA ASP A 119 -2.40 -13.29 -14.20
C ASP A 119 -2.40 -11.79 -13.89
N MET A 120 -2.09 -11.41 -12.64
CA MET A 120 -1.94 -10.02 -12.25
C MET A 120 -0.78 -9.36 -12.99
N LEU A 121 0.36 -10.03 -13.14
CA LEU A 121 1.47 -9.51 -13.92
C LEU A 121 1.08 -9.28 -15.38
N ALA A 122 0.44 -10.26 -16.02
CA ALA A 122 0.00 -10.15 -17.41
C ALA A 122 -0.98 -8.98 -17.59
N MET A 123 -1.93 -8.80 -16.67
CA MET A 123 -2.86 -7.68 -16.64
C MET A 123 -2.13 -6.33 -16.54
N LEU A 124 -1.18 -6.18 -15.58
CA LEU A 124 -0.40 -4.95 -15.42
C LEU A 124 0.43 -4.62 -16.66
N LEU A 125 1.02 -5.63 -17.32
CA LEU A 125 1.78 -5.44 -18.56
C LEU A 125 0.88 -5.06 -19.75
N ALA A 126 -0.37 -5.52 -19.77
CA ALA A 126 -1.35 -5.15 -20.79
C ALA A 126 -1.89 -3.72 -20.55
N GLU A 127 -2.33 -3.44 -19.32
CA GLU A 127 -2.93 -2.15 -18.94
C GLU A 127 -1.92 -1.01 -18.83
N ARG A 128 -0.67 -1.29 -18.46
CA ARG A 128 0.41 -0.31 -18.33
C ARG A 128 0.00 0.93 -17.53
N PRO A 129 -0.42 0.77 -16.25
CA PRO A 129 -0.62 1.93 -15.41
C PRO A 129 0.70 2.70 -15.29
N LYS A 130 0.63 4.02 -15.07
CA LYS A 130 1.85 4.84 -14.97
C LYS A 130 2.76 4.36 -13.85
N VAL A 131 2.16 3.93 -12.72
CA VAL A 131 2.90 3.53 -11.51
C VAL A 131 2.38 2.19 -11.01
N VAL A 132 3.29 1.30 -10.60
CA VAL A 132 3.00 0.11 -9.79
C VAL A 132 3.79 0.20 -8.50
N SER A 133 3.12 -0.02 -7.37
CA SER A 133 3.78 -0.02 -6.07
C SER A 133 3.70 -1.37 -5.38
N PHE A 134 4.75 -1.72 -4.66
CA PHE A 134 4.90 -2.98 -3.93
C PHE A 134 4.78 -2.75 -2.43
N HIS A 135 4.03 -3.61 -1.75
CA HIS A 135 3.90 -3.60 -0.30
C HIS A 135 4.20 -4.99 0.27
N PHE A 136 4.82 -5.07 1.45
CA PHE A 136 5.24 -6.31 2.14
C PHE A 136 6.39 -7.07 1.48
N GLY A 137 7.19 -6.43 0.66
CA GLY A 137 8.30 -7.03 -0.06
C GLY A 137 8.46 -6.50 -1.48
N ASN A 138 9.24 -7.20 -2.26
CA ASN A 138 9.44 -6.91 -3.69
C ASN A 138 9.31 -8.20 -4.50
N PRO A 139 8.87 -8.12 -5.78
CA PRO A 139 8.82 -9.26 -6.67
C PRO A 139 10.23 -9.64 -7.18
N SER A 140 10.30 -10.71 -7.98
CA SER A 140 11.55 -11.14 -8.61
C SER A 140 12.10 -10.09 -9.58
N ARG A 141 13.42 -10.17 -9.85
CA ARG A 141 14.08 -9.27 -10.81
C ARG A 141 13.47 -9.35 -12.21
N GLU A 142 13.01 -10.52 -12.62
CA GLU A 142 12.36 -10.74 -13.91
C GLU A 142 11.04 -9.97 -14.00
N ARG A 143 10.23 -9.97 -12.93
CA ARG A 143 8.98 -9.20 -12.88
C ARG A 143 9.27 -7.70 -12.88
N ILE A 144 10.23 -7.24 -12.09
CA ILE A 144 10.67 -5.84 -12.07
C ILE A 144 11.12 -5.41 -13.47
N LYS A 145 12.00 -6.20 -14.11
CA LYS A 145 12.45 -5.94 -15.47
C LYS A 145 11.29 -5.89 -16.46
N GLY A 146 10.35 -6.82 -16.40
CA GLY A 146 9.18 -6.83 -17.29
C GLY A 146 8.31 -5.58 -17.15
N LEU A 147 8.11 -5.10 -15.93
CA LEU A 147 7.37 -3.88 -15.65
C LEU A 147 8.13 -2.63 -16.15
N HIS A 148 9.45 -2.56 -15.97
CA HIS A 148 10.29 -1.49 -16.54
C HIS A 148 10.29 -1.50 -18.07
N ASP A 149 10.39 -2.67 -18.71
CA ASP A 149 10.32 -2.80 -20.17
C ASP A 149 8.97 -2.28 -20.70
N ALA A 150 7.90 -2.38 -19.90
CA ALA A 150 6.59 -1.78 -20.18
C ALA A 150 6.50 -0.27 -19.85
N ARG A 151 7.59 0.36 -19.40
CA ARG A 151 7.70 1.77 -19.00
C ARG A 151 6.84 2.15 -17.79
N ILE A 152 6.65 1.22 -16.88
CA ILE A 152 5.93 1.44 -15.61
C ILE A 152 6.95 1.90 -14.56
N VAL A 153 6.63 2.95 -13.84
CA VAL A 153 7.42 3.44 -12.70
C VAL A 153 7.14 2.57 -11.48
N LEU A 154 8.19 2.16 -10.78
CA LEU A 154 8.09 1.20 -9.69
C LEU A 154 8.40 1.85 -8.35
N LEU A 155 7.47 1.73 -7.40
CA LEU A 155 7.63 2.16 -6.02
C LEU A 155 7.66 0.93 -5.10
N GLY A 156 8.44 0.99 -4.03
CA GLY A 156 8.45 -0.06 -3.00
C GLY A 156 8.33 0.53 -1.60
N SER A 157 7.54 -0.10 -0.72
CA SER A 157 7.41 0.34 0.67
C SER A 157 8.47 -0.34 1.55
N ALA A 158 9.14 0.43 2.39
CA ALA A 158 10.10 -0.02 3.39
C ALA A 158 9.76 0.52 4.77
N THR A 159 10.04 -0.25 5.80
CA THR A 159 9.85 0.12 7.21
C THR A 159 11.16 0.18 7.98
N SER A 160 12.25 -0.23 7.34
CA SER A 160 13.60 -0.21 7.86
C SER A 160 14.61 0.15 6.78
N VAL A 161 15.80 0.58 7.20
CA VAL A 161 16.92 0.87 6.28
C VAL A 161 17.34 -0.37 5.50
N ALA A 162 17.26 -1.55 6.11
CA ALA A 162 17.60 -2.81 5.44
C ALA A 162 16.64 -3.13 4.28
N GLU A 163 15.33 -2.97 4.51
CA GLU A 163 14.30 -3.14 3.49
C GLU A 163 14.44 -2.10 2.37
N ALA A 164 14.69 -0.84 2.70
CA ALA A 164 14.93 0.22 1.73
C ALA A 164 16.13 -0.09 0.82
N ARG A 165 17.24 -0.56 1.39
CA ARG A 165 18.42 -1.01 0.61
C ARG A 165 18.11 -2.22 -0.27
N ALA A 166 17.27 -3.16 0.20
CA ALA A 166 16.83 -4.29 -0.61
C ALA A 166 16.01 -3.84 -1.82
N LEU A 167 15.12 -2.85 -1.66
CA LEU A 167 14.37 -2.25 -2.77
C LEU A 167 15.28 -1.53 -3.77
N VAL A 168 16.24 -0.76 -3.28
CA VAL A 168 17.26 -0.10 -4.13
C VAL A 168 18.06 -1.14 -4.93
N ALA A 169 18.48 -2.24 -4.30
CA ALA A 169 19.18 -3.34 -4.96
C ALA A 169 18.29 -4.13 -5.94
N ALA A 170 16.99 -4.10 -5.76
CA ALA A 170 16.00 -4.65 -6.68
C ALA A 170 15.67 -3.71 -7.84
N ASP A 171 16.24 -2.48 -7.84
CA ASP A 171 16.11 -1.46 -8.88
C ASP A 171 14.71 -0.82 -8.97
N VAL A 172 14.02 -0.59 -7.84
CA VAL A 172 12.81 0.26 -7.84
C VAL A 172 13.20 1.73 -8.07
N ASP A 173 12.30 2.52 -8.65
CA ASP A 173 12.57 3.93 -9.00
C ASP A 173 12.53 4.85 -7.78
N ALA A 174 11.65 4.57 -6.80
CA ALA A 174 11.58 5.30 -5.54
C ALA A 174 11.12 4.41 -4.40
N VAL A 175 11.49 4.79 -3.17
CA VAL A 175 11.13 4.06 -1.95
C VAL A 175 10.13 4.87 -1.12
N VAL A 176 9.02 4.22 -0.74
CA VAL A 176 8.08 4.76 0.23
C VAL A 176 8.55 4.36 1.63
N GLU A 177 9.14 5.31 2.33
CA GLU A 177 9.65 5.12 3.69
C GLU A 177 8.50 5.26 4.69
N GLN A 178 7.99 4.12 5.15
CA GLN A 178 6.89 4.06 6.09
C GLN A 178 7.40 4.13 7.54
N GLY A 179 7.27 5.30 8.15
CA GLY A 179 7.57 5.49 9.57
C GLY A 179 6.62 4.72 10.49
N TYR A 180 7.02 4.56 11.75
CA TYR A 180 6.22 3.85 12.76
C TYR A 180 4.90 4.58 13.09
N GLU A 181 4.81 5.87 12.79
CA GLU A 181 3.63 6.71 12.95
C GLU A 181 2.52 6.43 11.92
N ALA A 182 2.82 5.64 10.88
CA ALA A 182 1.83 5.30 9.87
C ALA A 182 0.69 4.46 10.46
N GLY A 183 -0.54 4.80 10.10
CA GLY A 183 -1.70 3.94 10.34
C GLY A 183 -1.80 2.81 9.30
N GLY A 184 -2.75 1.90 9.49
CA GLY A 184 -2.92 0.74 8.63
C GLY A 184 -1.83 -0.31 8.85
N HIS A 185 -1.65 -1.21 7.88
CA HIS A 185 -0.65 -2.27 8.00
C HIS A 185 0.78 -1.75 7.98
N ARG A 186 1.60 -2.28 8.85
CA ARG A 186 3.04 -2.10 8.82
C ARG A 186 3.65 -2.88 7.65
N GLY A 187 4.30 -2.19 6.72
CA GLY A 187 4.76 -2.74 5.44
C GLY A 187 5.97 -3.65 5.50
N MET A 188 6.28 -4.24 6.66
CA MET A 188 7.43 -5.13 6.86
C MET A 188 7.45 -6.29 5.87
N PHE A 189 8.62 -6.62 5.34
CA PHE A 189 8.82 -7.78 4.45
C PHE A 189 8.59 -9.08 5.21
N ASP A 190 9.27 -9.27 6.33
CA ASP A 190 9.04 -10.38 7.26
C ASP A 190 8.35 -9.85 8.53
N PRO A 191 7.07 -10.20 8.77
CA PRO A 191 6.36 -9.77 9.96
C PRO A 191 6.82 -10.47 11.25
N ASN A 192 7.73 -11.47 11.16
CA ASN A 192 8.18 -12.25 12.33
C ASN A 192 9.47 -11.71 12.95
N VAL A 193 10.15 -10.77 12.29
CA VAL A 193 11.31 -10.09 12.87
C VAL A 193 10.88 -8.91 13.74
N ASP A 194 11.78 -8.46 14.61
CA ASP A 194 11.55 -7.26 15.41
C ASP A 194 11.46 -6.02 14.52
N ASP A 195 10.47 -5.16 14.76
CA ASP A 195 10.33 -3.89 14.05
C ASP A 195 11.31 -2.88 14.69
N ASP A 196 12.14 -2.26 13.84
CA ASP A 196 13.08 -1.19 14.26
C ASP A 196 12.35 0.06 14.81
N ARG A 197 11.05 0.20 14.55
CA ARG A 197 10.18 1.32 14.98
C ARG A 197 10.75 2.69 14.64
N LEU A 198 11.42 2.80 13.50
CA LEU A 198 11.97 4.06 13.04
C LEU A 198 10.86 5.02 12.64
N CYS A 199 11.00 6.28 13.03
CA CYS A 199 10.08 7.32 12.62
C CYS A 199 10.35 7.79 11.18
N THR A 200 9.33 8.36 10.55
CA THR A 200 9.39 8.87 9.17
C THR A 200 10.59 9.80 8.94
N TRP A 201 10.89 10.67 9.90
CA TRP A 201 11.96 11.67 9.80
C TRP A 201 13.38 11.07 9.78
N ILE A 202 13.57 9.90 10.39
CA ILE A 202 14.85 9.17 10.35
C ILE A 202 14.98 8.48 8.99
N LEU A 203 13.97 7.72 8.58
CA LEU A 203 13.98 6.92 7.35
C LEU A 203 14.26 7.77 6.11
N VAL A 204 13.64 8.94 5.96
CA VAL A 204 13.76 9.82 4.78
C VAL A 204 15.22 10.17 4.40
N ARG A 205 16.18 10.01 5.29
CA ARG A 205 17.57 10.44 5.09
C ARG A 205 18.58 9.31 4.81
N GLU A 206 18.14 8.07 4.84
CA GLU A 206 19.05 6.90 4.96
C GLU A 206 19.43 6.24 3.63
N ILE A 207 18.81 6.62 2.51
CA ILE A 207 19.05 5.98 1.21
C ILE A 207 19.36 6.98 0.11
N ASP A 208 20.08 6.49 -0.92
CA ASP A 208 20.52 7.29 -2.08
C ASP A 208 19.60 7.08 -3.30
N ARG A 209 18.31 7.12 -3.09
CA ARG A 209 17.24 7.06 -4.10
C ARG A 209 16.15 8.08 -3.76
N PRO A 210 15.27 8.47 -4.71
CA PRO A 210 14.11 9.28 -4.39
C PRO A 210 13.26 8.63 -3.29
N VAL A 211 12.97 9.38 -2.24
CA VAL A 211 12.19 8.92 -1.08
C VAL A 211 10.84 9.58 -1.06
N ILE A 212 9.82 8.79 -0.75
CA ILE A 212 8.46 9.23 -0.47
C ILE A 212 8.22 9.04 1.03
N ALA A 213 8.05 10.13 1.76
CA ALA A 213 7.79 10.08 3.21
C ALA A 213 6.36 9.61 3.47
N ALA A 214 6.17 8.60 4.33
CA ALA A 214 4.86 8.07 4.70
C ALA A 214 4.76 7.82 6.21
N GLY A 215 3.69 8.29 6.84
CA GLY A 215 3.42 8.14 8.28
C GLY A 215 3.38 9.46 9.02
N GLY A 216 2.31 9.66 9.81
CA GLY A 216 2.11 10.87 10.63
C GLY A 216 1.85 12.15 9.84
N LEU A 217 1.61 12.08 8.54
CA LEU A 217 1.40 13.23 7.66
C LEU A 217 -0.10 13.46 7.42
N MET A 218 -0.65 14.55 7.98
CA MET A 218 -2.08 14.87 7.90
C MET A 218 -2.36 16.24 7.27
N ALA A 219 -1.34 17.11 7.13
CA ALA A 219 -1.52 18.48 6.68
C ALA A 219 -0.33 18.96 5.85
N GLY A 220 -0.53 20.05 5.09
CA GLY A 220 0.49 20.64 4.24
C GLY A 220 1.77 21.06 4.96
N ALA A 221 1.70 21.41 6.25
CA ALA A 221 2.88 21.71 7.06
C ALA A 221 3.78 20.48 7.22
N GLY A 222 3.20 19.29 7.45
CA GLY A 222 3.93 18.03 7.52
C GLY A 222 4.55 17.66 6.16
N VAL A 223 3.81 17.84 5.06
CA VAL A 223 4.33 17.66 3.70
C VAL A 223 5.54 18.56 3.45
N ALA A 224 5.42 19.85 3.76
CA ALA A 224 6.52 20.82 3.58
C ALA A 224 7.74 20.45 4.44
N ALA A 225 7.54 19.96 5.67
CA ALA A 225 8.64 19.49 6.52
C ALA A 225 9.35 18.27 5.92
N ALA A 226 8.59 17.27 5.41
CA ALA A 226 9.14 16.08 4.77
C ALA A 226 10.01 16.44 3.54
N LEU A 227 9.51 17.34 2.68
CA LEU A 227 10.24 17.83 1.51
C LEU A 227 11.52 18.57 1.91
N ARG A 228 11.50 19.38 2.96
CA ARG A 228 12.69 20.06 3.48
C ARG A 228 13.73 19.11 4.07
N LEU A 229 13.31 17.95 4.58
CA LEU A 229 14.22 16.91 5.05
C LEU A 229 14.82 16.08 3.92
N GLY A 230 14.37 16.26 2.67
CA GLY A 230 14.91 15.59 1.50
C GLY A 230 13.98 14.59 0.83
N ALA A 231 12.75 14.40 1.33
CA ALA A 231 11.77 13.61 0.62
C ALA A 231 11.43 14.25 -0.75
N SER A 232 11.22 13.42 -1.75
CA SER A 232 10.81 13.84 -3.10
C SER A 232 9.30 14.01 -3.22
N ALA A 233 8.54 13.32 -2.36
CA ALA A 233 7.09 13.41 -2.22
C ALA A 233 6.65 12.95 -0.82
N ALA A 234 5.38 13.15 -0.50
CA ALA A 234 4.75 12.68 0.73
C ALA A 234 3.54 11.78 0.39
N GLN A 235 3.44 10.62 1.03
CA GLN A 235 2.30 9.72 0.92
C GLN A 235 1.42 9.81 2.17
N LEU A 236 0.14 10.13 1.98
CA LEU A 236 -0.85 10.31 3.02
C LEU A 236 -1.92 9.21 2.92
N GLY A 237 -2.23 8.55 4.04
CA GLY A 237 -3.27 7.53 4.12
C GLY A 237 -4.48 8.02 4.90
N THR A 238 -4.36 8.11 6.22
CA THR A 238 -5.44 8.47 7.14
C THR A 238 -6.15 9.77 6.77
N ALA A 239 -5.44 10.74 6.18
CA ALA A 239 -6.01 12.00 5.70
C ALA A 239 -7.12 11.82 4.66
N PHE A 240 -7.11 10.71 3.91
CA PHE A 240 -8.09 10.40 2.88
C PHE A 240 -9.21 9.45 3.34
N VAL A 241 -9.09 8.83 4.53
CA VAL A 241 -10.08 7.82 4.99
C VAL A 241 -11.45 8.42 5.20
N ALA A 242 -11.54 9.67 5.63
CA ALA A 242 -12.82 10.35 5.89
C ALA A 242 -13.42 11.06 4.66
N CYS A 243 -12.76 11.02 3.50
CA CYS A 243 -13.29 11.62 2.25
C CYS A 243 -14.56 10.87 1.79
N ASP A 244 -15.43 11.59 1.08
CA ASP A 244 -16.70 11.03 0.59
C ASP A 244 -16.49 9.84 -0.35
N GLU A 245 -15.44 9.88 -1.15
CA GLU A 245 -15.05 8.83 -2.12
C GLU A 245 -14.47 7.57 -1.47
N SER A 246 -14.22 7.58 -0.14
CA SER A 246 -13.69 6.44 0.59
C SER A 246 -14.75 5.36 0.83
N GLN A 247 -14.34 4.09 0.77
CA GLN A 247 -15.18 2.95 1.18
C GLN A 247 -15.15 2.68 2.69
N ALA A 248 -14.47 3.49 3.50
CA ALA A 248 -14.50 3.35 4.95
C ALA A 248 -15.95 3.39 5.47
N ASP A 249 -16.34 2.41 6.28
CA ASP A 249 -17.67 2.34 6.86
C ASP A 249 -17.93 3.45 7.88
N ALA A 250 -19.21 3.64 8.24
CA ALA A 250 -19.63 4.69 9.17
C ALA A 250 -19.00 4.54 10.56
N GLY A 251 -18.77 3.30 11.02
CA GLY A 251 -18.14 3.02 12.31
C GLY A 251 -16.67 3.44 12.32
N TYR A 252 -15.94 3.13 11.26
CA TYR A 252 -14.55 3.55 11.11
C TYR A 252 -14.43 5.08 11.03
N ARG A 253 -15.27 5.74 10.23
CA ARG A 253 -15.29 7.21 10.12
C ARG A 253 -15.61 7.87 11.48
N ALA A 254 -16.58 7.32 12.24
CA ALA A 254 -16.91 7.80 13.57
C ALA A 254 -15.75 7.61 14.56
N ALA A 255 -15.04 6.48 14.51
CA ALA A 255 -13.87 6.21 15.35
C ALA A 255 -12.75 7.22 15.10
N LEU A 256 -12.48 7.59 13.85
CA LEU A 256 -11.45 8.56 13.47
C LEU A 256 -11.72 9.99 14.00
N THR A 257 -12.95 10.33 14.29
CA THR A 257 -13.36 11.65 14.82
C THR A 257 -13.65 11.63 16.32
N SER A 258 -13.44 10.50 16.99
CA SER A 258 -13.67 10.31 18.41
C SER A 258 -12.36 10.28 19.22
N ASP A 259 -12.46 10.22 20.54
CA ASP A 259 -11.32 10.07 21.45
C ASP A 259 -10.51 8.78 21.17
N ALA A 260 -11.13 7.75 20.57
CA ALA A 260 -10.43 6.51 20.18
C ALA A 260 -9.27 6.76 19.20
N ALA A 261 -9.33 7.81 18.39
CA ALA A 261 -8.26 8.18 17.47
C ALA A 261 -6.95 8.58 18.17
N HIS A 262 -7.02 8.94 19.44
CA HIS A 262 -5.84 9.27 20.25
C HIS A 262 -5.18 8.06 20.93
N HIS A 263 -5.79 6.86 20.79
CA HIS A 263 -5.37 5.63 21.48
C HIS A 263 -5.09 4.49 20.49
N THR A 264 -4.19 4.74 19.54
CA THR A 264 -3.80 3.74 18.55
C THR A 264 -2.75 2.77 19.10
N VAL A 265 -2.83 1.50 18.66
CA VAL A 265 -1.87 0.46 19.06
C VAL A 265 -1.48 -0.37 17.84
N MET A 266 -0.24 -0.86 17.83
CA MET A 266 0.18 -1.87 16.85
C MET A 266 -0.35 -3.24 17.30
N THR A 267 -1.02 -3.96 16.40
CA THR A 267 -1.61 -5.26 16.73
C THR A 267 -1.63 -6.20 15.54
N ARG A 268 -1.50 -7.50 15.80
CA ARG A 268 -1.67 -8.58 14.81
C ARG A 268 -3.06 -9.24 14.89
N ALA A 269 -3.90 -8.80 15.82
CA ALA A 269 -5.16 -9.48 16.11
C ALA A 269 -6.22 -9.32 15.00
N ILE A 270 -6.07 -8.35 14.10
CA ILE A 270 -7.05 -8.04 13.06
C ILE A 270 -6.77 -8.85 11.79
N SER A 271 -5.54 -8.79 11.28
CA SER A 271 -5.18 -9.36 9.97
C SER A 271 -4.09 -10.44 10.02
N GLY A 272 -3.49 -10.67 11.20
CA GLY A 272 -2.32 -11.54 11.36
C GLY A 272 -0.98 -10.84 11.10
N ARG A 273 -0.99 -9.66 10.48
CA ARG A 273 0.19 -8.80 10.29
C ARG A 273 0.10 -7.55 11.19
N PRO A 274 1.24 -6.99 11.62
CA PRO A 274 1.24 -5.76 12.40
C PRO A 274 0.71 -4.57 11.62
#